data_f5e9523d39c3cc5e90abdcb4cf0da9b2
#
_entry.id   f5e9523d39c3cc5e90abdcb4cf0da9b2
#
_cell.length_a   1.000
_cell.length_b   1.000
_cell.length_c   1.000
_cell.angle_alpha   90.00
_cell.angle_beta   90.00
_cell.angle_gamma   90.00
#
_symmetry.space_group_name_H-M   'P 1'
#
loop_
_entity.id
_entity.type
_entity.pdbx_description
1 polymer ?
#
loop_
_entity_poly.entity_id
_entity_poly.type
_entity_poly.pdbx_seq_one_letter_code
_entity_poly.pdbx_strand_id
1 'polypeptide(L)'
;MNFFQRAIRYVRRKPSKSLLLTITFFLIGNLVILGLGVSQAAENAKVLTRKKMRAVVSYEVDYDKFWAYVDSLTDSDEAEKAWNNSPKIDRNTAVALTDDPRVVAFNYMTTNVVYGKDVESVPLGNEEERGNSDSSYVEPNLMIYANMFPDMLELHEGTYTVTDGRWYNQNEIDDAAPVVLITEELADQNSLRVGDTLTITSTDPNDFKNNAAAYTNANVTEEDTQFDLEIIGIYSTVENVDPNSESFRWMSPYESPKNRIQMPMTTMADIMVSTAEISSKVHPEWYADLDLDAARENAMTPGRIIYLLDDPLNVDAFVAENQGRLGEYTKLNANNDTFRKMARPLDTMSFFAGIVVWIVVVNAIVIISLVTALTLKTREYEIGVLLSIGVSKLKVVGQLFLELIIVAFIGFALASVSGSLMAGRVGDMVLDFQTTSEAQYEEQDSGYVFVNSTDYFTSVTQDDLLAEYHVSVSPLLIGEIFLLGTGVVLIAIVIPSFMIMRLNPKQILLEQN
;
A
#
# COMPACT_ATOMS: atom_id res chain seq x y z
N MET A 1 7.25 49.68 39.16
CA MET A 1 7.73 48.90 37.99
C MET A 1 6.82 47.68 37.79
N ASN A 2 6.32 47.52 36.58
CA ASN A 2 5.47 46.35 36.26
C ASN A 2 6.30 45.07 36.32
N PHE A 3 5.70 43.90 36.66
CA PHE A 3 6.39 42.62 36.80
C PHE A 3 7.09 42.21 35.49
N PHE A 4 6.53 42.56 34.32
CA PHE A 4 7.11 42.33 32.99
C PHE A 4 8.46 43.07 32.82
N GLN A 5 8.54 44.35 33.19
CA GLN A 5 9.77 45.11 33.12
C GLN A 5 10.85 44.58 34.08
N ARG A 6 10.44 43.99 35.20
CA ARG A 6 11.35 43.34 36.14
C ARG A 6 11.94 42.04 35.56
N ALA A 7 11.13 41.22 34.88
CA ALA A 7 11.59 40.02 34.23
C ALA A 7 12.66 40.30 33.16
N ILE A 8 12.39 41.25 32.26
CA ILE A 8 13.37 41.65 31.22
C ILE A 8 14.68 42.19 31.83
N ARG A 9 14.59 43.05 32.84
CA ARG A 9 15.80 43.57 33.49
C ARG A 9 16.59 42.50 34.22
N TYR A 10 15.94 41.49 34.77
CA TYR A 10 16.62 40.39 35.43
C TYR A 10 17.41 39.53 34.44
N VAL A 11 16.79 39.13 33.32
CA VAL A 11 17.44 38.37 32.25
C VAL A 11 18.71 39.10 31.76
N ARG A 12 18.65 40.46 31.63
CA ARG A 12 19.77 41.28 31.18
C ARG A 12 20.87 41.46 32.25
N ARG A 13 20.50 41.49 33.55
CA ARG A 13 21.46 41.75 34.65
C ARG A 13 22.17 40.48 35.15
N LYS A 14 21.67 39.32 34.89
CA LYS A 14 22.26 38.03 35.28
C LYS A 14 22.58 37.16 34.05
N PRO A 15 23.51 37.61 33.17
CA PRO A 15 23.73 37.00 31.86
C PRO A 15 24.18 35.55 31.97
N SER A 16 25.02 35.17 32.95
CA SER A 16 25.52 33.81 33.11
C SER A 16 24.39 32.76 33.35
N LYS A 17 23.40 33.12 34.18
CA LYS A 17 22.26 32.23 34.45
C LYS A 17 21.31 32.16 33.28
N SER A 18 21.03 33.32 32.66
CA SER A 18 20.19 33.38 31.45
C SER A 18 20.83 32.60 30.29
N LEU A 19 22.14 32.73 30.11
CA LEU A 19 22.90 32.00 29.09
C LEU A 19 22.83 30.48 29.30
N LEU A 20 23.04 30.01 30.54
CA LEU A 20 22.93 28.58 30.86
C LEU A 20 21.54 28.01 30.53
N LEU A 21 20.48 28.72 30.93
CA LEU A 21 19.12 28.33 30.59
C LEU A 21 18.86 28.41 29.06
N THR A 22 19.36 29.43 28.37
CA THR A 22 19.26 29.54 26.90
C THR A 22 19.92 28.34 26.21
N ILE A 23 21.13 27.95 26.65
CA ILE A 23 21.85 26.80 26.12
C ILE A 23 21.04 25.51 26.39
N THR A 24 20.47 25.39 27.59
CA THR A 24 19.62 24.23 27.93
C THR A 24 18.40 24.15 27.00
N PHE A 25 17.66 25.27 26.81
CA PHE A 25 16.51 25.29 25.89
C PHE A 25 16.93 25.10 24.42
N PHE A 26 18.08 25.59 24.02
CA PHE A 26 18.66 25.37 22.70
C PHE A 26 18.95 23.88 22.44
N LEU A 27 19.60 23.19 23.39
CA LEU A 27 19.88 21.75 23.26
C LEU A 27 18.60 20.92 23.25
N ILE A 28 17.68 21.21 24.19
CA ILE A 28 16.37 20.55 24.23
C ILE A 28 15.63 20.78 22.92
N GLY A 29 15.57 22.03 22.43
CA GLY A 29 14.92 22.39 21.19
C GLY A 29 15.48 21.64 19.99
N ASN A 30 16.81 21.53 19.86
CA ASN A 30 17.42 20.74 18.77
C ASN A 30 17.04 19.26 18.84
N LEU A 31 17.07 18.62 20.02
CA LEU A 31 16.70 17.21 20.15
C LEU A 31 15.22 16.98 19.82
N VAL A 32 14.35 17.89 20.23
CA VAL A 32 12.92 17.82 19.90
C VAL A 32 12.69 18.03 18.40
N ILE A 33 13.38 19.01 17.77
CA ILE A 33 13.30 19.25 16.32
C ILE A 33 13.71 18.01 15.54
N LEU A 34 14.81 17.39 15.91
CA LEU A 34 15.30 16.18 15.24
C LEU A 34 14.31 15.03 15.40
N GLY A 35 13.82 14.79 16.62
CA GLY A 35 12.87 13.72 16.87
C GLY A 35 11.52 13.91 16.14
N LEU A 36 10.91 15.09 16.24
CA LEU A 36 9.65 15.39 15.55
C LEU A 36 9.86 15.46 14.04
N GLY A 37 11.00 15.99 13.58
CA GLY A 37 11.35 16.07 12.17
C GLY A 37 11.50 14.70 11.51
N VAL A 38 12.16 13.75 12.18
CA VAL A 38 12.28 12.35 11.73
C VAL A 38 10.90 11.70 11.66
N SER A 39 10.07 11.86 12.69
CA SER A 39 8.72 11.29 12.71
C SER A 39 7.85 11.86 11.60
N GLN A 40 7.90 13.18 11.36
CA GLN A 40 7.11 13.83 10.31
C GLN A 40 7.62 13.45 8.91
N ALA A 41 8.94 13.31 8.73
CA ALA A 41 9.52 12.86 7.46
C ALA A 41 9.10 11.43 7.12
N ALA A 42 9.09 10.52 8.10
CA ALA A 42 8.64 9.15 7.93
C ALA A 42 7.15 9.10 7.52
N GLU A 43 6.29 9.89 8.16
CA GLU A 43 4.88 9.95 7.80
C GLU A 43 4.64 10.53 6.41
N ASN A 44 5.34 11.62 6.07
CA ASN A 44 5.26 12.23 4.74
C ASN A 44 5.74 11.25 3.65
N ALA A 45 6.84 10.53 3.88
CA ALA A 45 7.35 9.54 2.94
C ALA A 45 6.31 8.44 2.69
N LYS A 46 5.68 7.92 3.73
CA LYS A 46 4.59 6.92 3.59
C LYS A 46 3.43 7.46 2.77
N VAL A 47 2.96 8.68 3.06
CA VAL A 47 1.85 9.30 2.32
C VAL A 47 2.22 9.53 0.85
N LEU A 48 3.41 10.05 0.56
CA LEU A 48 3.86 10.31 -0.81
C LEU A 48 4.04 9.00 -1.59
N THR A 49 4.62 7.98 -0.97
CA THR A 49 4.76 6.66 -1.58
C THR A 49 3.39 6.03 -1.84
N ARG A 50 2.45 6.11 -0.87
CA ARG A 50 1.09 5.62 -1.07
C ARG A 50 0.39 6.29 -2.24
N LYS A 51 0.60 7.60 -2.45
CA LYS A 51 0.07 8.33 -3.61
C LYS A 51 0.69 7.92 -4.94
N LYS A 52 1.88 7.36 -4.95
CA LYS A 52 2.51 6.80 -6.16
C LYS A 52 2.01 5.39 -6.48
N MET A 53 1.43 4.69 -5.51
CA MET A 53 0.81 3.38 -5.75
C MET A 53 -0.53 3.56 -6.46
N ARG A 54 -0.89 2.56 -7.28
CA ARG A 54 -2.25 2.53 -7.84
C ARG A 54 -3.28 2.38 -6.73
N ALA A 55 -4.42 3.04 -6.88
CA ALA A 55 -5.53 2.97 -5.94
C ALA A 55 -6.34 1.66 -6.14
N VAL A 56 -5.67 0.53 -6.15
CA VAL A 56 -6.26 -0.77 -6.49
C VAL A 56 -6.59 -1.57 -5.24
N VAL A 57 -7.78 -2.18 -5.24
CA VAL A 57 -8.24 -3.13 -4.23
C VAL A 57 -8.74 -4.39 -4.94
N SER A 58 -8.28 -5.57 -4.54
CA SER A 58 -8.84 -6.83 -5.01
C SER A 58 -9.84 -7.42 -4.01
N TYR A 59 -10.98 -7.89 -4.51
CA TYR A 59 -11.89 -8.77 -3.80
C TYR A 59 -11.56 -10.21 -4.20
N GLU A 60 -11.14 -11.00 -3.26
CA GLU A 60 -10.61 -12.35 -3.51
C GLU A 60 -11.01 -13.35 -2.43
N VAL A 61 -10.85 -14.63 -2.72
CA VAL A 61 -11.01 -15.69 -1.74
C VAL A 61 -9.83 -15.66 -0.77
N ASP A 62 -10.09 -15.71 0.52
CA ASP A 62 -9.09 -15.84 1.57
C ASP A 62 -8.70 -17.30 1.76
N TYR A 63 -7.87 -17.81 0.87
CA TYR A 63 -7.41 -19.19 0.90
C TYR A 63 -6.68 -19.56 2.18
N ASP A 64 -5.94 -18.65 2.79
CA ASP A 64 -5.25 -18.90 4.05
C ASP A 64 -6.24 -19.23 5.17
N LYS A 65 -7.32 -18.44 5.26
CA LYS A 65 -8.38 -18.67 6.23
C LYS A 65 -9.16 -19.95 5.91
N PHE A 66 -9.42 -20.20 4.63
CA PHE A 66 -10.15 -21.39 4.20
C PHE A 66 -9.33 -22.67 4.44
N TRP A 67 -8.05 -22.69 4.10
CA TRP A 67 -7.18 -23.84 4.35
C TRP A 67 -7.01 -24.11 5.84
N ALA A 68 -6.83 -23.07 6.66
CA ALA A 68 -6.78 -23.23 8.11
C ALA A 68 -8.08 -23.86 8.65
N TYR A 69 -9.23 -23.57 8.07
CA TYR A 69 -10.49 -24.22 8.39
C TYR A 69 -10.47 -25.69 7.97
N VAL A 70 -10.12 -26.01 6.73
CA VAL A 70 -10.08 -27.40 6.22
C VAL A 70 -9.08 -28.24 7.02
N ASP A 71 -7.90 -27.71 7.33
CA ASP A 71 -6.89 -28.40 8.14
C ASP A 71 -7.34 -28.65 9.60
N SER A 72 -8.31 -27.88 10.09
CA SER A 72 -8.91 -28.10 11.40
C SER A 72 -9.90 -29.25 11.45
N LEU A 73 -10.39 -29.73 10.28
CA LEU A 73 -11.32 -30.84 10.17
C LEU A 73 -10.57 -32.14 10.38
N THR A 74 -11.08 -32.98 11.30
CA THR A 74 -10.49 -34.29 11.62
C THR A 74 -11.08 -35.43 10.79
N ASP A 75 -12.23 -35.20 10.16
CA ASP A 75 -12.95 -36.14 9.30
C ASP A 75 -12.61 -35.87 7.83
N SER A 76 -12.10 -36.89 7.14
CA SER A 76 -11.73 -36.79 5.73
C SER A 76 -12.92 -36.49 4.81
N ASP A 77 -14.10 -37.02 5.15
CA ASP A 77 -15.32 -36.84 4.34
C ASP A 77 -15.86 -35.41 4.49
N GLU A 78 -15.69 -34.81 5.69
CA GLU A 78 -16.00 -33.37 5.91
C GLU A 78 -15.02 -32.47 5.20
N ALA A 79 -13.73 -32.80 5.21
CA ALA A 79 -12.70 -32.07 4.49
C ALA A 79 -12.92 -32.09 2.97
N GLU A 80 -13.27 -33.28 2.41
CA GLU A 80 -13.59 -33.41 1.00
C GLU A 80 -14.84 -32.60 0.61
N LYS A 81 -15.89 -32.63 1.46
CA LYS A 81 -17.08 -31.81 1.23
C LYS A 81 -16.79 -30.32 1.29
N ALA A 82 -15.90 -29.87 2.20
CA ALA A 82 -15.49 -28.51 2.28
C ALA A 82 -14.75 -28.07 1.01
N TRP A 83 -13.85 -28.92 0.47
CA TRP A 83 -13.16 -28.66 -0.79
C TRP A 83 -14.13 -28.58 -1.98
N ASN A 84 -15.10 -29.51 -2.08
CA ASN A 84 -16.08 -29.50 -3.14
C ASN A 84 -17.01 -28.29 -3.10
N ASN A 85 -17.17 -27.67 -1.93
CA ASN A 85 -17.90 -26.42 -1.72
C ASN A 85 -16.96 -25.26 -1.41
N SER A 86 -15.79 -25.22 -2.06
CA SER A 86 -14.83 -24.15 -1.87
C SER A 86 -15.45 -22.75 -2.06
N PRO A 87 -15.04 -21.76 -1.26
CA PRO A 87 -15.64 -20.45 -1.30
C PRO A 87 -15.44 -19.79 -2.68
N LYS A 88 -16.46 -19.08 -3.12
CA LYS A 88 -16.46 -18.33 -4.37
C LYS A 88 -16.78 -16.88 -4.11
N ILE A 89 -16.38 -16.02 -5.02
CA ILE A 89 -16.75 -14.61 -4.99
C ILE A 89 -18.23 -14.47 -5.32
N ASP A 90 -18.98 -13.81 -4.43
CA ASP A 90 -20.38 -13.49 -4.70
C ASP A 90 -20.48 -12.29 -5.65
N ARG A 91 -21.09 -12.52 -6.82
CA ARG A 91 -21.29 -11.52 -7.86
C ARG A 91 -22.11 -10.32 -7.36
N ASN A 92 -23.16 -10.57 -6.57
CA ASN A 92 -24.03 -9.48 -6.11
C ASN A 92 -23.27 -8.55 -5.15
N THR A 93 -22.50 -9.12 -4.23
CA THR A 93 -21.61 -8.36 -3.36
C THR A 93 -20.57 -7.59 -4.16
N ALA A 94 -19.96 -8.24 -5.16
CA ALA A 94 -18.94 -7.62 -6.00
C ALA A 94 -19.47 -6.39 -6.76
N VAL A 95 -20.64 -6.51 -7.37
CA VAL A 95 -21.29 -5.40 -8.07
C VAL A 95 -21.76 -4.33 -7.09
N ALA A 96 -22.31 -4.70 -5.92
CA ALA A 96 -22.74 -3.73 -4.91
C ALA A 96 -21.60 -2.91 -4.31
N LEU A 97 -20.35 -3.36 -4.38
CA LEU A 97 -19.18 -2.57 -3.98
C LEU A 97 -18.90 -1.41 -4.94
N THR A 98 -19.36 -1.50 -6.20
CA THR A 98 -19.20 -0.41 -7.19
C THR A 98 -20.15 0.77 -6.94
N ASP A 99 -21.16 0.61 -6.07
CA ASP A 99 -22.01 1.72 -5.63
C ASP A 99 -21.26 2.74 -4.76
N ASP A 100 -20.07 2.38 -4.26
CA ASP A 100 -19.24 3.29 -3.51
C ASP A 100 -18.65 4.37 -4.45
N PRO A 101 -18.90 5.66 -4.18
CA PRO A 101 -18.48 6.74 -5.09
C PRO A 101 -16.97 6.86 -5.28
N ARG A 102 -16.18 6.19 -4.46
CA ARG A 102 -14.71 6.11 -4.59
C ARG A 102 -14.28 5.15 -5.70
N VAL A 103 -15.13 4.20 -6.11
CA VAL A 103 -14.83 3.25 -7.18
C VAL A 103 -15.05 3.92 -8.53
N VAL A 104 -13.98 4.06 -9.32
CA VAL A 104 -14.02 4.72 -10.64
C VAL A 104 -14.01 3.73 -11.79
N ALA A 105 -13.46 2.53 -11.58
CA ALA A 105 -13.50 1.41 -12.55
C ALA A 105 -13.34 0.09 -11.81
N PHE A 106 -13.75 -1.02 -12.44
CA PHE A 106 -13.55 -2.34 -11.88
C PHE A 106 -13.48 -3.42 -12.97
N ASN A 107 -12.72 -4.48 -12.71
CA ASN A 107 -12.63 -5.64 -13.57
C ASN A 107 -13.31 -6.83 -12.91
N TYR A 108 -14.40 -7.29 -13.50
CA TYR A 108 -15.03 -8.58 -13.22
C TYR A 108 -14.62 -9.52 -14.34
N MET A 109 -13.44 -10.10 -14.26
CA MET A 109 -12.77 -10.73 -15.38
C MET A 109 -12.25 -12.12 -15.02
N THR A 110 -12.39 -13.06 -15.96
CA THR A 110 -11.74 -14.36 -15.94
C THR A 110 -10.73 -14.47 -17.08
N THR A 111 -9.78 -15.37 -16.93
CA THR A 111 -8.76 -15.65 -17.95
C THR A 111 -8.75 -17.11 -18.29
N ASN A 112 -8.43 -17.43 -19.54
CA ASN A 112 -8.22 -18.79 -19.98
C ASN A 112 -7.17 -18.84 -21.10
N VAL A 113 -6.48 -19.98 -21.22
CA VAL A 113 -5.53 -20.21 -22.31
C VAL A 113 -6.22 -20.96 -23.44
N VAL A 114 -5.89 -20.59 -24.68
CA VAL A 114 -6.46 -21.22 -25.87
C VAL A 114 -5.41 -21.37 -26.96
N TYR A 115 -5.78 -22.16 -27.95
CA TYR A 115 -4.97 -22.40 -29.15
C TYR A 115 -5.61 -21.66 -30.33
N GLY A 116 -4.94 -20.64 -30.87
CA GLY A 116 -5.32 -19.98 -32.11
C GLY A 116 -4.90 -20.83 -33.31
N LYS A 117 -5.87 -21.13 -34.18
CA LYS A 117 -5.62 -21.87 -35.41
C LYS A 117 -4.94 -20.95 -36.44
N ASP A 118 -3.86 -21.44 -37.03
CA ASP A 118 -3.09 -20.67 -38.04
C ASP A 118 -2.66 -19.28 -37.57
N VAL A 119 -2.46 -19.12 -36.27
CA VAL A 119 -2.02 -17.88 -35.61
C VAL A 119 -0.69 -18.13 -34.92
N GLU A 120 0.29 -17.31 -35.24
CA GLU A 120 1.59 -17.30 -34.57
C GLU A 120 1.57 -16.29 -33.41
N SER A 121 2.01 -16.72 -32.22
CA SER A 121 2.18 -15.81 -31.11
C SER A 121 3.32 -14.83 -31.36
N VAL A 122 3.19 -13.62 -30.80
CA VAL A 122 4.30 -12.65 -30.75
C VAL A 122 5.40 -13.23 -29.86
N PRO A 123 6.64 -13.37 -30.35
CA PRO A 123 7.72 -13.97 -29.57
C PRO A 123 8.10 -13.10 -28.37
N LEU A 124 8.51 -13.75 -27.27
CA LEU A 124 8.99 -13.09 -26.06
C LEU A 124 10.46 -12.70 -26.14
N GLY A 125 11.26 -13.42 -26.93
CA GLY A 125 12.73 -13.28 -27.01
C GLY A 125 13.48 -14.11 -25.97
N ASN A 126 12.83 -15.06 -25.32
CA ASN A 126 13.41 -16.00 -24.34
C ASN A 126 13.56 -17.44 -24.88
N GLU A 127 13.31 -17.66 -26.16
CA GLU A 127 13.20 -18.97 -26.78
C GLU A 127 14.50 -19.80 -26.66
N GLU A 128 15.67 -19.14 -26.75
CA GLU A 128 16.97 -19.80 -26.59
C GLU A 128 17.21 -20.29 -25.16
N GLU A 129 16.70 -19.55 -24.17
CA GLU A 129 16.85 -19.85 -22.74
C GLU A 129 15.87 -20.91 -22.24
N ARG A 130 14.64 -20.93 -22.79
CA ARG A 130 13.63 -21.97 -22.49
C ARG A 130 14.09 -23.36 -22.88
N GLY A 131 14.99 -23.47 -23.86
CA GLY A 131 15.37 -24.74 -24.47
C GLY A 131 14.28 -25.27 -25.38
N ASN A 132 14.62 -26.25 -26.23
CA ASN A 132 13.61 -26.92 -27.06
C ASN A 132 12.67 -27.74 -26.15
N SER A 133 11.44 -27.26 -25.95
CA SER A 133 10.33 -28.16 -25.63
C SER A 133 10.25 -29.24 -26.71
N ASP A 134 9.87 -30.45 -26.34
CA ASP A 134 9.65 -31.55 -27.30
C ASP A 134 8.86 -31.01 -28.49
N SER A 135 9.47 -30.99 -29.68
CA SER A 135 8.86 -30.40 -30.88
C SER A 135 7.53 -31.07 -31.30
N SER A 136 7.10 -32.11 -30.56
CA SER A 136 5.83 -32.78 -30.74
C SER A 136 4.69 -32.22 -29.90
N TYR A 137 5.01 -31.40 -28.87
CA TYR A 137 4.00 -30.80 -27.98
C TYR A 137 3.58 -29.43 -28.49
N VAL A 138 2.27 -29.24 -28.66
CA VAL A 138 1.68 -27.95 -29.03
C VAL A 138 1.37 -27.19 -27.76
N GLU A 139 2.00 -26.03 -27.56
CA GLU A 139 1.69 -25.15 -26.45
C GLU A 139 0.52 -24.22 -26.81
N PRO A 140 -0.28 -23.75 -25.82
CA PRO A 140 -1.19 -22.64 -26.05
C PRO A 140 -0.42 -21.42 -26.57
N ASN A 141 -1.04 -20.66 -27.43
CA ASN A 141 -0.41 -19.48 -28.03
C ASN A 141 -1.13 -18.17 -27.72
N LEU A 142 -2.35 -18.22 -27.18
CA LEU A 142 -3.16 -17.05 -26.83
C LEU A 142 -3.72 -17.17 -25.41
N MET A 143 -3.90 -16.04 -24.78
CA MET A 143 -4.58 -15.92 -23.48
C MET A 143 -5.82 -15.05 -23.62
N ILE A 144 -6.98 -15.60 -23.27
CA ILE A 144 -8.25 -14.87 -23.20
C ILE A 144 -8.28 -14.06 -21.91
N TYR A 145 -8.68 -12.81 -22.03
CA TYR A 145 -9.14 -11.95 -20.96
C TYR A 145 -10.61 -11.64 -21.24
N ALA A 146 -11.49 -12.15 -20.41
CA ALA A 146 -12.92 -12.05 -20.59
C ALA A 146 -13.56 -11.27 -19.44
N ASN A 147 -14.11 -10.08 -19.74
CA ASN A 147 -14.73 -9.22 -18.74
C ASN A 147 -16.26 -9.25 -18.88
N MET A 148 -16.95 -9.11 -17.73
CA MET A 148 -18.41 -9.04 -17.64
C MET A 148 -18.97 -7.66 -17.95
N PHE A 149 -18.11 -6.65 -17.97
CA PHE A 149 -18.48 -5.24 -18.20
C PHE A 149 -17.55 -4.64 -19.24
N PRO A 150 -18.06 -3.73 -20.11
CA PRO A 150 -17.24 -3.12 -21.16
C PRO A 150 -16.23 -2.10 -20.62
N ASP A 151 -16.57 -1.44 -19.51
CA ASP A 151 -15.70 -0.46 -18.86
C ASP A 151 -14.73 -1.19 -17.94
N MET A 152 -13.50 -1.34 -18.41
CA MET A 152 -12.47 -1.97 -17.62
C MET A 152 -11.39 -0.96 -17.19
N LEU A 153 -10.67 -1.36 -16.16
CA LEU A 153 -9.67 -0.58 -15.48
C LEU A 153 -8.56 -0.11 -16.44
N GLU A 154 -8.11 -0.99 -17.31
CA GLU A 154 -7.05 -0.72 -18.28
C GLU A 154 -7.44 0.35 -19.33
N LEU A 155 -8.72 0.39 -19.72
CA LEU A 155 -9.24 1.46 -20.58
C LEU A 155 -9.32 2.78 -19.83
N HIS A 156 -9.75 2.75 -18.55
CA HIS A 156 -9.84 3.96 -17.73
C HIS A 156 -8.47 4.60 -17.48
N GLU A 157 -7.44 3.79 -17.23
CA GLU A 157 -6.07 4.27 -17.00
C GLU A 157 -5.29 4.55 -18.29
N GLY A 158 -5.83 4.18 -19.46
CA GLY A 158 -5.16 4.32 -20.74
C GLY A 158 -4.04 3.30 -20.98
N THR A 159 -4.00 2.23 -20.17
CA THR A 159 -3.11 1.08 -20.38
C THR A 159 -3.44 0.36 -21.68
N TYR A 160 -4.74 0.26 -22.01
CA TYR A 160 -5.24 -0.21 -23.27
C TYR A 160 -5.81 0.97 -24.08
N THR A 161 -5.45 1.03 -25.35
CA THR A 161 -5.97 2.03 -26.28
C THR A 161 -6.42 1.35 -27.56
N VAL A 162 -7.69 1.51 -27.96
CA VAL A 162 -8.18 0.98 -29.24
C VAL A 162 -7.54 1.79 -30.38
N THR A 163 -6.81 1.10 -31.27
CA THR A 163 -6.11 1.71 -32.40
C THR A 163 -6.89 1.57 -33.71
N ASP A 164 -7.70 0.51 -33.83
CA ASP A 164 -8.60 0.31 -34.97
C ASP A 164 -9.90 -0.39 -34.52
N GLY A 165 -11.03 -0.12 -35.18
CA GLY A 165 -12.32 -0.69 -34.80
C GLY A 165 -12.89 -0.12 -33.50
N ARG A 166 -13.41 -0.98 -32.62
CA ARG A 166 -14.07 -0.60 -31.38
C ARG A 166 -13.94 -1.66 -30.30
N TRP A 167 -14.19 -1.27 -29.05
CA TRP A 167 -14.40 -2.20 -27.94
C TRP A 167 -15.79 -2.84 -28.01
N TYR A 168 -15.98 -4.03 -27.39
CA TYR A 168 -17.29 -4.64 -27.25
C TYR A 168 -18.17 -3.86 -26.26
N ASN A 169 -19.48 -3.95 -26.43
CA ASN A 169 -20.47 -3.26 -25.60
C ASN A 169 -21.29 -4.24 -24.75
N GLN A 170 -22.13 -3.72 -23.84
CA GLN A 170 -22.89 -4.54 -22.92
C GLN A 170 -23.87 -5.50 -23.63
N ASN A 171 -24.48 -5.11 -24.75
CA ASN A 171 -25.39 -6.01 -25.49
C ASN A 171 -24.63 -7.22 -26.06
N GLU A 172 -23.39 -7.03 -26.52
CA GLU A 172 -22.55 -8.11 -27.01
C GLU A 172 -22.13 -9.06 -25.88
N ILE A 173 -21.99 -8.54 -24.66
CA ILE A 173 -21.77 -9.37 -23.47
C ILE A 173 -23.05 -10.14 -23.13
N ASP A 174 -24.22 -9.47 -23.10
CA ASP A 174 -25.47 -10.08 -22.71
C ASP A 174 -25.93 -11.17 -23.72
N ASP A 175 -25.64 -10.96 -25.00
CA ASP A 175 -25.99 -11.86 -26.11
C ASP A 175 -24.90 -12.93 -26.39
N ALA A 176 -23.82 -12.96 -25.62
CA ALA A 176 -22.65 -13.83 -25.84
C ALA A 176 -22.15 -13.78 -27.31
N ALA A 177 -22.02 -12.56 -27.84
CA ALA A 177 -21.62 -12.35 -29.23
C ALA A 177 -20.22 -12.91 -29.50
N PRO A 178 -19.98 -13.65 -30.60
CA PRO A 178 -18.69 -14.23 -30.93
C PRO A 178 -17.72 -13.18 -31.49
N VAL A 179 -17.36 -12.22 -30.65
CA VAL A 179 -16.50 -11.09 -31.00
C VAL A 179 -15.23 -11.06 -30.16
N VAL A 180 -14.14 -10.54 -30.74
CA VAL A 180 -12.84 -10.49 -30.09
C VAL A 180 -12.09 -9.21 -30.46
N LEU A 181 -11.28 -8.71 -29.53
CA LEU A 181 -10.22 -7.74 -29.81
C LEU A 181 -8.87 -8.42 -29.65
N ILE A 182 -7.92 -8.05 -30.50
CA ILE A 182 -6.56 -8.54 -30.50
C ILE A 182 -5.58 -7.37 -30.34
N THR A 183 -4.34 -7.67 -29.90
CA THR A 183 -3.31 -6.64 -29.80
C THR A 183 -2.81 -6.23 -31.18
N GLU A 184 -2.26 -5.02 -31.29
CA GLU A 184 -1.67 -4.48 -32.52
C GLU A 184 -0.49 -5.38 -32.99
N GLU A 185 0.34 -5.84 -32.07
CA GLU A 185 1.46 -6.72 -32.40
C GLU A 185 1.01 -8.10 -32.89
N LEU A 186 -0.04 -8.67 -32.31
CA LEU A 186 -0.61 -9.95 -32.78
C LEU A 186 -1.26 -9.80 -34.16
N ALA A 187 -1.94 -8.66 -34.41
CA ALA A 187 -2.53 -8.31 -35.69
C ALA A 187 -1.46 -8.17 -36.77
N ASP A 188 -0.38 -7.44 -36.49
CA ASP A 188 0.74 -7.23 -37.41
C ASP A 188 1.48 -8.56 -37.71
N GLN A 189 1.77 -9.37 -36.68
CA GLN A 189 2.44 -10.66 -36.82
C GLN A 189 1.70 -11.59 -37.78
N ASN A 190 0.35 -11.60 -37.72
CA ASN A 190 -0.50 -12.52 -38.48
C ASN A 190 -1.21 -11.86 -39.67
N SER A 191 -0.95 -10.58 -39.92
CA SER A 191 -1.62 -9.79 -40.99
C SER A 191 -3.14 -9.76 -40.86
N LEU A 192 -3.66 -9.79 -39.62
CA LEU A 192 -5.09 -9.74 -39.28
C LEU A 192 -5.61 -8.30 -39.22
N ARG A 193 -6.89 -8.11 -39.51
CA ARG A 193 -7.54 -6.80 -39.53
C ARG A 193 -8.93 -6.88 -38.90
N VAL A 194 -9.48 -5.73 -38.55
CA VAL A 194 -10.88 -5.62 -38.13
C VAL A 194 -11.80 -6.15 -39.24
N GLY A 195 -12.73 -7.04 -38.90
CA GLY A 195 -13.64 -7.74 -39.82
C GLY A 195 -13.14 -9.12 -40.25
N ASP A 196 -11.88 -9.50 -39.93
CA ASP A 196 -11.39 -10.85 -40.16
C ASP A 196 -11.89 -11.79 -39.06
N THR A 197 -11.78 -13.11 -39.31
CA THR A 197 -12.16 -14.14 -38.35
C THR A 197 -10.91 -14.68 -37.66
N LEU A 198 -10.93 -14.74 -36.32
CA LEU A 198 -9.99 -15.46 -35.50
C LEU A 198 -10.61 -16.79 -35.07
N THR A 199 -10.04 -17.92 -35.51
CA THR A 199 -10.48 -19.25 -35.11
C THR A 199 -9.63 -19.73 -33.91
N ILE A 200 -10.28 -20.14 -32.82
CA ILE A 200 -9.63 -20.65 -31.63
C ILE A 200 -10.20 -22.01 -31.24
N THR A 201 -9.45 -22.78 -30.45
CA THR A 201 -9.94 -23.94 -29.72
C THR A 201 -9.45 -23.94 -28.27
N SER A 202 -10.31 -24.32 -27.32
CA SER A 202 -9.94 -24.57 -25.94
C SER A 202 -9.65 -26.06 -25.65
N THR A 203 -9.88 -26.92 -26.63
CA THR A 203 -9.48 -28.33 -26.58
C THR A 203 -7.98 -28.45 -26.83
N ASP A 204 -7.30 -29.21 -25.98
CA ASP A 204 -5.84 -29.43 -26.16
C ASP A 204 -5.57 -30.25 -27.45
N PRO A 205 -4.87 -29.68 -28.44
CA PRO A 205 -4.52 -30.41 -29.65
C PRO A 205 -3.65 -31.66 -29.40
N ASN A 206 -2.93 -31.70 -28.28
CA ASN A 206 -2.14 -32.85 -27.88
C ASN A 206 -3.08 -34.02 -27.42
N ASP A 207 -4.20 -33.69 -26.74
CA ASP A 207 -5.20 -34.67 -26.38
C ASP A 207 -5.86 -35.25 -27.63
N PHE A 208 -6.28 -34.40 -28.57
CA PHE A 208 -6.83 -34.81 -29.84
C PHE A 208 -5.90 -35.77 -30.61
N LYS A 209 -4.59 -35.46 -30.64
CA LYS A 209 -3.58 -36.30 -31.29
C LYS A 209 -3.35 -37.63 -30.57
N ASN A 210 -3.23 -37.58 -29.24
CA ASN A 210 -2.92 -38.76 -28.43
C ASN A 210 -4.12 -39.72 -28.26
N ASN A 211 -5.35 -39.20 -28.27
CA ASN A 211 -6.60 -39.94 -28.06
C ASN A 211 -7.48 -39.96 -29.31
N ALA A 212 -6.93 -39.94 -30.52
CA ALA A 212 -7.64 -39.88 -31.80
C ALA A 212 -8.72 -40.97 -31.95
N ALA A 213 -8.52 -42.15 -31.36
CA ALA A 213 -9.53 -43.23 -31.37
C ALA A 213 -10.76 -42.85 -30.53
N ALA A 214 -10.61 -42.19 -29.39
CA ALA A 214 -11.72 -41.74 -28.56
C ALA A 214 -12.53 -40.66 -29.28
N TYR A 215 -11.89 -39.70 -29.91
CA TYR A 215 -12.53 -38.68 -30.73
C TYR A 215 -13.30 -39.28 -31.91
N THR A 216 -12.70 -40.25 -32.61
CA THR A 216 -13.38 -40.99 -33.69
C THR A 216 -14.61 -41.74 -33.20
N ASN A 217 -14.50 -42.41 -32.04
CA ASN A 217 -15.61 -43.15 -31.44
C ASN A 217 -16.76 -42.24 -30.98
N ALA A 218 -16.41 -41.04 -30.48
CA ALA A 218 -17.35 -40.00 -30.10
C ALA A 218 -17.97 -39.26 -31.31
N ASN A 219 -17.48 -39.53 -32.53
CA ASN A 219 -17.83 -38.82 -33.76
C ASN A 219 -17.58 -37.31 -33.64
N VAL A 220 -16.46 -36.92 -33.03
CA VAL A 220 -15.97 -35.54 -32.88
C VAL A 220 -14.80 -35.35 -33.82
N THR A 221 -14.89 -34.31 -34.63
CA THR A 221 -13.81 -33.87 -35.54
C THR A 221 -13.05 -32.70 -34.94
N GLU A 222 -11.91 -32.35 -35.51
CA GLU A 222 -11.16 -31.15 -35.08
C GLU A 222 -11.96 -29.86 -35.31
N GLU A 223 -12.78 -29.81 -36.38
CA GLU A 223 -13.64 -28.66 -36.67
C GLU A 223 -14.71 -28.45 -35.59
N ASP A 224 -15.22 -29.54 -34.98
CA ASP A 224 -16.22 -29.45 -33.91
C ASP A 224 -15.65 -28.82 -32.62
N THR A 225 -14.33 -28.74 -32.48
CA THR A 225 -13.65 -28.13 -31.32
C THR A 225 -13.27 -26.65 -31.54
N GLN A 226 -13.55 -26.10 -32.72
CA GLN A 226 -13.15 -24.75 -33.15
C GLN A 226 -14.30 -23.76 -32.97
N PHE A 227 -13.91 -22.53 -32.64
CA PHE A 227 -14.81 -21.40 -32.45
C PHE A 227 -14.32 -20.22 -33.27
N ASP A 228 -15.17 -19.71 -34.14
CA ASP A 228 -14.91 -18.57 -34.99
C ASP A 228 -15.37 -17.27 -34.31
N LEU A 229 -14.45 -16.32 -34.17
CA LEU A 229 -14.67 -15.02 -33.52
C LEU A 229 -14.41 -13.91 -34.53
N GLU A 230 -15.30 -12.93 -34.65
CA GLU A 230 -15.10 -11.74 -35.47
C GLU A 230 -14.16 -10.77 -34.74
N ILE A 231 -13.09 -10.33 -35.39
CA ILE A 231 -12.19 -9.29 -34.88
C ILE A 231 -12.90 -7.95 -35.05
N ILE A 232 -13.42 -7.37 -33.95
CA ILE A 232 -14.15 -6.10 -33.97
C ILE A 232 -13.27 -4.89 -33.61
N GLY A 233 -12.07 -5.16 -33.09
CA GLY A 233 -11.12 -4.11 -32.74
C GLY A 233 -9.70 -4.62 -32.55
N ILE A 234 -8.78 -3.68 -32.70
CA ILE A 234 -7.35 -3.85 -32.43
C ILE A 234 -6.97 -2.83 -31.36
N TYR A 235 -6.18 -3.25 -30.37
CA TYR A 235 -5.75 -2.37 -29.30
C TYR A 235 -4.25 -2.48 -29.04
N SER A 236 -3.66 -1.37 -28.61
CA SER A 236 -2.29 -1.36 -28.09
C SER A 236 -2.29 -1.46 -26.58
N THR A 237 -1.24 -2.01 -26.02
CA THR A 237 -0.99 -2.07 -24.58
C THR A 237 0.39 -1.50 -24.26
N VAL A 238 0.49 -0.76 -23.13
CA VAL A 238 1.77 -0.31 -22.59
C VAL A 238 2.41 -1.34 -21.65
N GLU A 239 1.70 -2.43 -21.36
CA GLU A 239 2.22 -3.53 -20.55
C GLU A 239 3.34 -4.27 -21.28
N ASN A 240 4.41 -4.54 -20.57
CA ASN A 240 5.54 -5.32 -21.07
C ASN A 240 6.01 -6.31 -20.01
N VAL A 241 6.60 -7.40 -20.46
CA VAL A 241 7.31 -8.35 -19.58
C VAL A 241 8.68 -7.77 -19.25
N ASP A 242 9.09 -7.84 -17.98
CA ASP A 242 10.46 -7.50 -17.60
C ASP A 242 11.42 -8.63 -18.00
N PRO A 243 12.33 -8.40 -18.96
CA PRO A 243 13.27 -9.41 -19.41
C PRO A 243 14.33 -9.78 -18.35
N ASN A 244 14.42 -9.00 -17.26
CA ASN A 244 15.32 -9.28 -16.14
C ASN A 244 14.65 -10.04 -15.00
N SER A 245 13.34 -10.30 -15.08
CA SER A 245 12.64 -11.07 -14.05
C SER A 245 13.11 -12.54 -14.06
N GLU A 246 13.19 -13.17 -12.88
CA GLU A 246 13.57 -14.58 -12.78
C GLU A 246 12.59 -15.51 -13.51
N SER A 247 11.32 -15.11 -13.61
CA SER A 247 10.28 -15.86 -14.32
C SER A 247 10.39 -15.76 -15.83
N PHE A 248 10.99 -14.68 -16.37
CA PHE A 248 11.07 -14.44 -17.82
C PHE A 248 11.61 -15.64 -18.60
N ARG A 249 12.65 -16.27 -18.08
CA ARG A 249 13.28 -17.45 -18.71
C ARG A 249 12.32 -18.59 -19.00
N TRP A 250 11.28 -18.75 -18.16
CA TRP A 250 10.36 -19.88 -18.23
C TRP A 250 8.98 -19.50 -18.78
N MET A 251 8.75 -18.21 -19.07
CA MET A 251 7.46 -17.73 -19.58
C MET A 251 7.15 -18.32 -20.94
N SER A 252 5.90 -18.75 -21.08
CA SER A 252 5.35 -19.17 -22.37
C SER A 252 4.87 -17.96 -23.18
N PRO A 253 4.90 -18.01 -24.53
CA PRO A 253 4.48 -16.88 -25.36
C PRO A 253 3.08 -16.35 -25.03
N TYR A 254 2.11 -17.22 -24.69
CA TYR A 254 0.76 -16.82 -24.34
C TYR A 254 0.67 -15.94 -23.07
N GLU A 255 1.67 -15.98 -22.20
CA GLU A 255 1.72 -15.16 -20.98
C GLU A 255 2.07 -13.70 -21.31
N SER A 256 2.61 -13.43 -22.50
CA SER A 256 2.91 -12.08 -22.96
C SER A 256 1.64 -11.23 -23.07
N PRO A 257 1.64 -9.98 -22.56
CA PRO A 257 0.58 -9.02 -22.83
C PRO A 257 0.21 -8.88 -24.31
N LYS A 258 1.18 -9.09 -25.21
CA LYS A 258 1.01 -8.98 -26.65
C LYS A 258 0.22 -10.12 -27.29
N ASN A 259 0.08 -11.26 -26.59
CA ASN A 259 -0.69 -12.43 -27.02
C ASN A 259 -2.03 -12.57 -26.30
N ARG A 260 -2.49 -11.48 -25.68
CA ARG A 260 -3.80 -11.42 -25.02
C ARG A 260 -4.89 -11.02 -26.00
N ILE A 261 -6.00 -11.75 -25.94
CA ILE A 261 -7.21 -11.41 -26.68
C ILE A 261 -8.33 -11.07 -25.70
N GLN A 262 -9.14 -10.08 -26.04
CA GLN A 262 -10.21 -9.58 -25.18
C GLN A 262 -11.56 -10.00 -25.76
N MET A 263 -12.43 -10.58 -24.94
CA MET A 263 -13.77 -10.97 -25.39
C MET A 263 -14.82 -10.83 -24.28
N PRO A 264 -16.13 -10.86 -24.60
CA PRO A 264 -17.18 -10.95 -23.60
C PRO A 264 -17.05 -12.22 -22.74
N MET A 265 -17.25 -12.07 -21.44
CA MET A 265 -17.16 -13.21 -20.51
C MET A 265 -18.18 -14.31 -20.82
N THR A 266 -19.37 -13.94 -21.26
CA THR A 266 -20.44 -14.86 -21.64
C THR A 266 -20.06 -15.68 -22.87
N THR A 267 -19.38 -15.08 -23.86
CA THR A 267 -18.83 -15.78 -25.04
C THR A 267 -17.78 -16.80 -24.60
N MET A 268 -16.86 -16.43 -23.73
CA MET A 268 -15.86 -17.36 -23.20
C MET A 268 -16.55 -18.51 -22.43
N ALA A 269 -17.57 -18.20 -21.61
CA ALA A 269 -18.31 -19.24 -20.87
C ALA A 269 -18.99 -20.23 -21.81
N ASP A 270 -19.58 -19.77 -22.93
CA ASP A 270 -20.20 -20.67 -23.93
C ASP A 270 -19.15 -21.56 -24.62
N ILE A 271 -17.96 -21.02 -24.91
CA ILE A 271 -16.84 -21.80 -25.44
C ILE A 271 -16.42 -22.89 -24.43
N MET A 272 -16.30 -22.54 -23.16
CA MET A 272 -15.90 -23.48 -22.10
C MET A 272 -16.95 -24.57 -21.87
N VAL A 273 -18.24 -24.23 -21.90
CA VAL A 273 -19.35 -25.20 -21.79
C VAL A 273 -19.35 -26.16 -22.98
N SER A 274 -19.20 -25.61 -24.20
CA SER A 274 -19.11 -26.44 -25.42
C SER A 274 -17.92 -27.39 -25.37
N THR A 275 -16.78 -26.91 -24.90
CA THR A 275 -15.57 -27.74 -24.71
C THR A 275 -15.81 -28.84 -23.69
N ALA A 276 -16.45 -28.54 -22.55
CA ALA A 276 -16.79 -29.53 -21.52
C ALA A 276 -17.77 -30.58 -22.07
N GLU A 277 -18.74 -30.17 -22.87
CA GLU A 277 -19.68 -31.08 -23.53
C GLU A 277 -18.96 -32.00 -24.53
N ILE A 278 -18.05 -31.48 -25.34
CA ILE A 278 -17.21 -32.27 -26.26
C ILE A 278 -16.34 -33.24 -25.47
N SER A 279 -15.65 -32.77 -24.45
CA SER A 279 -14.80 -33.61 -23.59
C SER A 279 -15.58 -34.72 -22.91
N SER A 280 -16.82 -34.49 -22.49
CA SER A 280 -17.68 -35.51 -21.90
C SER A 280 -18.08 -36.62 -22.88
N LYS A 281 -18.18 -36.32 -24.17
CA LYS A 281 -18.43 -37.30 -25.22
C LYS A 281 -17.19 -38.15 -25.53
N VAL A 282 -16.01 -37.52 -25.46
CA VAL A 282 -14.73 -38.17 -25.76
C VAL A 282 -14.22 -39.01 -24.58
N HIS A 283 -14.37 -38.48 -23.36
CA HIS A 283 -13.87 -39.06 -22.10
C HIS A 283 -14.99 -39.20 -21.05
N PRO A 284 -16.05 -39.98 -21.31
CA PRO A 284 -17.22 -40.05 -20.43
C PRO A 284 -16.89 -40.48 -19.00
N GLU A 285 -15.80 -41.24 -18.80
CA GLU A 285 -15.35 -41.69 -17.49
C GLU A 285 -14.84 -40.56 -16.58
N TRP A 286 -14.40 -39.48 -17.17
CA TRP A 286 -13.89 -38.31 -16.40
C TRP A 286 -14.98 -37.27 -16.12
N TYR A 287 -16.07 -37.32 -16.85
CA TYR A 287 -17.16 -36.34 -16.82
C TYR A 287 -18.52 -36.96 -16.45
N ALA A 288 -18.51 -38.06 -15.65
CA ALA A 288 -19.72 -38.78 -15.29
C ALA A 288 -20.77 -37.89 -14.58
N ASP A 289 -20.33 -36.91 -13.81
CA ASP A 289 -21.16 -35.99 -13.03
C ASP A 289 -21.15 -34.57 -13.61
N LEU A 290 -20.91 -34.39 -14.93
CA LEU A 290 -20.87 -33.09 -15.57
C LEU A 290 -22.22 -32.36 -15.48
N ASP A 291 -22.22 -31.20 -14.81
CA ASP A 291 -23.31 -30.25 -14.80
C ASP A 291 -22.91 -29.03 -15.64
N LEU A 292 -23.55 -28.85 -16.80
CA LEU A 292 -23.21 -27.76 -17.74
C LEU A 292 -23.59 -26.38 -17.18
N ASP A 293 -24.64 -26.27 -16.36
CA ASP A 293 -25.02 -25.01 -15.73
C ASP A 293 -23.97 -24.60 -14.69
N ALA A 294 -23.52 -25.58 -13.88
CA ALA A 294 -22.44 -25.36 -12.94
C ALA A 294 -21.11 -25.05 -13.65
N ALA A 295 -20.81 -25.69 -14.77
CA ALA A 295 -19.63 -25.41 -15.59
C ALA A 295 -19.66 -23.96 -16.12
N ARG A 296 -20.82 -23.48 -16.60
CA ARG A 296 -21.04 -22.12 -17.05
C ARG A 296 -20.84 -21.12 -15.92
N GLU A 297 -21.46 -21.37 -14.76
CA GLU A 297 -21.31 -20.51 -13.58
C GLU A 297 -19.85 -20.43 -13.14
N ASN A 298 -19.13 -21.55 -13.12
CA ASN A 298 -17.70 -21.58 -12.79
C ASN A 298 -16.86 -20.78 -13.80
N ALA A 299 -17.11 -20.92 -15.10
CA ALA A 299 -16.43 -20.16 -16.14
C ALA A 299 -16.65 -18.64 -16.00
N MET A 300 -17.80 -18.23 -15.47
CA MET A 300 -18.16 -16.83 -15.22
C MET A 300 -17.80 -16.32 -13.82
N THR A 301 -17.17 -17.14 -12.99
CA THR A 301 -16.79 -16.77 -11.62
C THR A 301 -15.29 -16.46 -11.58
N PRO A 302 -14.88 -15.19 -11.44
CA PRO A 302 -13.47 -14.85 -11.36
C PRO A 302 -12.87 -15.25 -10.01
N GLY A 303 -11.60 -15.60 -10.01
CA GLY A 303 -10.86 -15.88 -8.77
C GLY A 303 -10.62 -14.62 -7.93
N ARG A 304 -10.66 -13.46 -8.57
CA ARG A 304 -10.56 -12.14 -7.93
C ARG A 304 -11.22 -11.06 -8.78
N ILE A 305 -11.69 -10.00 -8.12
CA ILE A 305 -12.23 -8.81 -8.77
C ILE A 305 -11.37 -7.62 -8.38
N ILE A 306 -11.09 -6.76 -9.32
CA ILE A 306 -10.20 -5.62 -9.11
C ILE A 306 -11.02 -4.34 -9.18
N TYR A 307 -10.90 -3.48 -8.16
CA TYR A 307 -11.47 -2.14 -8.09
C TYR A 307 -10.38 -1.11 -8.18
N LEU A 308 -10.57 -0.07 -8.98
CA LEU A 308 -9.76 1.13 -9.00
C LEU A 308 -10.52 2.22 -8.24
N LEU A 309 -9.88 2.81 -7.23
CA LEU A 309 -10.42 3.93 -6.49
C LEU A 309 -9.90 5.27 -7.02
N ASP A 310 -10.59 6.34 -6.69
CA ASP A 310 -10.28 7.72 -7.06
C ASP A 310 -8.96 8.25 -6.46
N ASP A 311 -8.61 7.81 -5.24
CA ASP A 311 -7.40 8.24 -4.52
C ASP A 311 -6.78 7.06 -3.77
N PRO A 312 -5.47 6.79 -3.94
CA PRO A 312 -4.75 5.77 -3.17
C PRO A 312 -4.87 5.91 -1.64
N LEU A 313 -5.09 7.12 -1.14
CA LEU A 313 -5.28 7.36 0.30
C LEU A 313 -6.64 6.88 0.83
N ASN A 314 -7.61 6.65 -0.05
CA ASN A 314 -8.94 6.14 0.31
C ASN A 314 -8.98 4.61 0.46
N VAL A 315 -7.95 3.91 0.04
CA VAL A 315 -7.91 2.44 -0.03
C VAL A 315 -8.14 1.78 1.33
N ASP A 316 -7.43 2.24 2.37
CA ASP A 316 -7.56 1.65 3.71
C ASP A 316 -8.95 1.87 4.31
N ALA A 317 -9.53 3.06 4.10
CA ALA A 317 -10.88 3.37 4.53
C ALA A 317 -11.92 2.52 3.78
N PHE A 318 -11.78 2.38 2.47
CA PHE A 318 -12.64 1.53 1.65
C PHE A 318 -12.63 0.08 2.14
N VAL A 319 -11.46 -0.50 2.37
CA VAL A 319 -11.32 -1.87 2.90
C VAL A 319 -11.98 -2.01 4.27
N ALA A 320 -11.68 -1.11 5.21
CA ALA A 320 -12.22 -1.17 6.57
C ALA A 320 -13.75 -1.07 6.63
N GLU A 321 -14.35 -0.23 5.78
CA GLU A 321 -15.80 0.00 5.73
C GLU A 321 -16.55 -1.14 5.04
N ASN A 322 -15.94 -1.80 4.05
CA ASN A 322 -16.61 -2.79 3.21
C ASN A 322 -16.28 -4.25 3.58
N GLN A 323 -15.20 -4.53 4.32
CA GLN A 323 -14.82 -5.91 4.70
C GLN A 323 -15.95 -6.67 5.39
N GLY A 324 -16.77 -6.01 6.20
CA GLY A 324 -17.89 -6.62 6.91
C GLY A 324 -19.09 -7.03 6.03
N ARG A 325 -19.09 -6.66 4.74
CA ARG A 325 -20.12 -7.01 3.74
C ARG A 325 -19.81 -8.31 3.00
N LEU A 326 -18.60 -8.81 3.14
CA LEU A 326 -18.10 -9.97 2.41
C LEU A 326 -18.46 -11.30 3.08
N GLY A 327 -18.38 -12.38 2.30
CA GLY A 327 -18.51 -13.74 2.79
C GLY A 327 -17.36 -14.12 3.76
N GLU A 328 -17.58 -15.19 4.53
CA GLU A 328 -16.69 -15.60 5.62
C GLU A 328 -15.24 -15.86 5.18
N TYR A 329 -15.06 -16.46 4.00
CA TYR A 329 -13.75 -16.81 3.44
C TYR A 329 -13.36 -15.94 2.26
N THR A 330 -13.79 -14.67 2.28
CA THR A 330 -13.40 -13.71 1.27
C THR A 330 -12.87 -12.44 1.92
N LYS A 331 -11.99 -11.74 1.22
CA LYS A 331 -11.34 -10.52 1.73
C LYS A 331 -11.19 -9.47 0.65
N LEU A 332 -11.08 -8.21 1.10
CA LEU A 332 -10.55 -7.11 0.31
C LEU A 332 -9.05 -7.01 0.59
N ASN A 333 -8.25 -7.16 -0.45
CA ASN A 333 -6.80 -7.04 -0.40
C ASN A 333 -6.38 -5.77 -1.16
N ALA A 334 -5.69 -4.90 -0.47
CA ALA A 334 -5.18 -3.64 -1.01
C ALA A 334 -3.65 -3.64 -1.19
N ASN A 335 -3.05 -4.82 -1.19
CA ASN A 335 -1.59 -5.01 -1.12
C ASN A 335 -0.94 -4.28 0.08
N ASN A 336 -1.73 -4.10 1.14
CA ASN A 336 -1.29 -3.38 2.32
C ASN A 336 -0.13 -4.08 3.03
N ASP A 337 -0.01 -5.39 2.91
CA ASP A 337 1.07 -6.15 3.54
C ASP A 337 2.43 -5.83 2.91
N THR A 338 2.48 -5.71 1.57
CA THR A 338 3.68 -5.27 0.86
C THR A 338 4.05 -3.84 1.25
N PHE A 339 3.07 -2.92 1.23
CA PHE A 339 3.29 -1.54 1.67
C PHE A 339 3.74 -1.46 3.13
N ARG A 340 3.10 -2.23 4.04
CA ARG A 340 3.48 -2.28 5.46
C ARG A 340 4.89 -2.85 5.67
N LYS A 341 5.27 -3.89 4.92
CA LYS A 341 6.64 -4.44 4.96
C LYS A 341 7.65 -3.36 4.56
N MET A 342 7.41 -2.65 3.45
CA MET A 342 8.27 -1.56 2.98
C MET A 342 8.29 -0.36 3.95
N ALA A 343 7.16 -0.03 4.58
CA ALA A 343 7.04 1.10 5.50
C ALA A 343 7.57 0.80 6.92
N ARG A 344 7.78 -0.48 7.29
CA ARG A 344 8.23 -0.89 8.63
C ARG A 344 9.48 -0.15 9.13
N PRO A 345 10.54 0.07 8.34
CA PRO A 345 11.69 0.87 8.75
C PRO A 345 11.30 2.27 9.20
N LEU A 346 10.46 2.95 8.43
CA LEU A 346 9.99 4.30 8.74
C LEU A 346 9.11 4.33 10.00
N ASP A 347 8.26 3.32 10.20
CA ASP A 347 7.47 3.18 11.43
C ASP A 347 8.36 3.01 12.65
N THR A 348 9.39 2.19 12.53
CA THR A 348 10.39 1.96 13.57
C THR A 348 11.15 3.24 13.90
N MET A 349 11.60 3.98 12.89
CA MET A 349 12.27 5.28 13.05
C MET A 349 11.37 6.29 13.75
N SER A 350 10.11 6.42 13.32
CA SER A 350 9.13 7.32 13.90
C SER A 350 8.85 6.98 15.37
N PHE A 351 8.71 5.69 15.69
CA PHE A 351 8.50 5.22 17.06
C PHE A 351 9.67 5.56 17.99
N PHE A 352 10.90 5.26 17.58
CA PHE A 352 12.09 5.60 18.38
C PHE A 352 12.28 7.11 18.52
N ALA A 353 12.07 7.86 17.45
CA ALA A 353 12.09 9.31 17.49
C ALA A 353 11.09 9.86 18.52
N GLY A 354 9.87 9.33 18.53
CA GLY A 354 8.85 9.67 19.53
C GLY A 354 9.29 9.38 20.96
N ILE A 355 9.90 8.20 21.23
CA ILE A 355 10.44 7.85 22.55
C ILE A 355 11.52 8.86 22.96
N VAL A 356 12.45 9.18 22.07
CA VAL A 356 13.52 10.15 22.36
C VAL A 356 12.93 11.52 22.73
N VAL A 357 11.93 12.00 21.99
CA VAL A 357 11.24 13.26 22.30
C VAL A 357 10.64 13.23 23.70
N TRP A 358 9.94 12.16 24.07
CA TRP A 358 9.36 12.03 25.41
C TRP A 358 10.43 12.00 26.52
N ILE A 359 11.52 11.27 26.32
CA ILE A 359 12.64 11.25 27.26
C ILE A 359 13.23 12.67 27.43
N VAL A 360 13.42 13.39 26.34
CA VAL A 360 13.94 14.75 26.36
C VAL A 360 12.98 15.71 27.07
N VAL A 361 11.68 15.60 26.84
CA VAL A 361 10.65 16.43 27.51
C VAL A 361 10.66 16.19 29.02
N VAL A 362 10.69 14.93 29.47
CA VAL A 362 10.74 14.59 30.90
C VAL A 362 12.01 15.14 31.55
N ASN A 363 13.17 14.91 30.92
CA ASN A 363 14.44 15.45 31.40
C ASN A 363 14.44 16.99 31.44
N ALA A 364 13.86 17.64 30.43
CA ALA A 364 13.73 19.08 30.40
C ALA A 364 12.93 19.62 31.59
N ILE A 365 11.80 19.00 31.91
CA ILE A 365 10.98 19.38 33.08
C ILE A 365 11.80 19.28 34.37
N VAL A 366 12.53 18.18 34.56
CA VAL A 366 13.35 17.96 35.75
C VAL A 366 14.48 18.98 35.85
N ILE A 367 15.26 19.17 34.77
CA ILE A 367 16.40 20.09 34.73
C ILE A 367 15.93 21.54 34.97
N ILE A 368 14.90 21.99 34.25
CA ILE A 368 14.38 23.36 34.38
C ILE A 368 13.81 23.59 35.78
N SER A 369 13.08 22.61 36.35
CA SER A 369 12.57 22.71 37.71
C SER A 369 13.71 22.83 38.73
N LEU A 370 14.75 22.00 38.61
CA LEU A 370 15.91 22.01 39.51
C LEU A 370 16.67 23.33 39.43
N VAL A 371 17.02 23.78 38.20
CA VAL A 371 17.73 25.05 37.99
C VAL A 371 16.92 26.23 38.50
N THR A 372 15.59 26.19 38.30
CA THR A 372 14.71 27.26 38.79
C THR A 372 14.61 27.24 40.32
N ALA A 373 14.51 26.05 40.94
CA ALA A 373 14.50 25.94 42.41
C ALA A 373 15.80 26.43 43.03
N LEU A 374 16.95 26.09 42.46
CA LEU A 374 18.26 26.58 42.91
C LEU A 374 18.36 28.10 42.74
N THR A 375 17.87 28.63 41.63
CA THR A 375 17.82 30.08 41.37
C THR A 375 16.95 30.80 42.41
N LEU A 376 15.80 30.20 42.77
CA LEU A 376 14.93 30.73 43.81
C LEU A 376 15.65 30.81 45.17
N LYS A 377 16.35 29.75 45.57
CA LYS A 377 17.09 29.68 46.81
C LYS A 377 18.12 30.80 46.91
N THR A 378 18.80 31.15 45.80
CA THR A 378 19.76 32.27 45.76
C THR A 378 19.11 33.64 45.78
N ARG A 379 17.76 33.73 45.56
CA ARG A 379 16.98 34.99 45.50
C ARG A 379 15.96 35.08 46.64
N GLU A 380 16.05 34.22 47.63
CA GLU A 380 15.05 34.08 48.72
C GLU A 380 14.87 35.42 49.46
N TYR A 381 15.97 36.14 49.73
CA TYR A 381 15.95 37.47 50.35
C TYR A 381 15.25 38.54 49.45
N GLU A 382 15.58 38.60 48.17
CA GLU A 382 14.93 39.55 47.22
C GLU A 382 13.40 39.28 47.16
N ILE A 383 12.99 38.01 47.16
CA ILE A 383 11.60 37.59 47.15
C ILE A 383 10.93 37.96 48.48
N GLY A 384 11.62 37.75 49.62
CA GLY A 384 11.15 38.12 50.94
C GLY A 384 10.85 39.60 51.04
N VAL A 385 11.74 40.47 50.53
CA VAL A 385 11.53 41.92 50.45
C VAL A 385 10.32 42.29 49.60
N LEU A 386 10.16 41.65 48.42
CA LEU A 386 9.01 41.91 47.54
C LEU A 386 7.67 41.53 48.19
N LEU A 387 7.65 40.39 48.91
CA LEU A 387 6.46 39.94 49.64
C LEU A 387 6.14 40.85 50.81
N SER A 388 7.16 41.41 51.51
CA SER A 388 6.98 42.34 52.63
C SER A 388 6.45 43.71 52.20
N ILE A 389 6.74 44.15 50.96
CA ILE A 389 6.19 45.37 50.33
C ILE A 389 4.75 45.13 49.79
N GLY A 390 4.18 43.91 49.93
CA GLY A 390 2.80 43.61 49.53
C GLY A 390 2.63 43.08 48.12
N VAL A 391 3.72 42.66 47.43
CA VAL A 391 3.60 41.96 46.13
C VAL A 391 3.02 40.57 46.37
N SER A 392 1.91 40.23 45.70
CA SER A 392 1.28 38.89 45.85
C SER A 392 2.19 37.77 45.34
N LYS A 393 2.15 36.61 45.99
CA LYS A 393 2.90 35.40 45.63
C LYS A 393 2.72 35.01 44.17
N LEU A 394 1.47 35.09 43.65
CA LEU A 394 1.18 34.83 42.23
C LEU A 394 1.91 35.79 41.27
N LYS A 395 2.10 37.07 41.62
CA LYS A 395 2.90 38.01 40.80
C LYS A 395 4.37 37.64 40.76
N VAL A 396 4.89 37.07 41.86
CA VAL A 396 6.29 36.59 41.90
C VAL A 396 6.43 35.33 41.04
N VAL A 397 5.49 34.38 41.11
CA VAL A 397 5.47 33.20 40.23
C VAL A 397 5.33 33.63 38.76
N GLY A 398 4.41 34.56 38.45
CA GLY A 398 4.24 35.07 37.08
C GLY A 398 5.48 35.78 36.55
N GLN A 399 6.27 36.46 37.40
CA GLN A 399 7.56 37.05 37.01
C GLN A 399 8.57 35.96 36.63
N LEU A 400 8.69 34.90 37.45
CA LEU A 400 9.53 33.73 37.17
C LEU A 400 9.15 33.02 35.85
N PHE A 401 7.87 32.82 35.65
CA PHE A 401 7.34 32.24 34.41
C PHE A 401 7.77 33.09 33.20
N LEU A 402 7.61 34.41 33.26
CA LEU A 402 8.03 35.32 32.19
C LEU A 402 9.55 35.30 31.96
N GLU A 403 10.35 35.25 33.03
CA GLU A 403 11.82 35.13 32.91
C GLU A 403 12.19 33.87 32.13
N LEU A 404 11.56 32.69 32.43
CA LEU A 404 11.79 31.42 31.75
C LEU A 404 11.29 31.45 30.31
N ILE A 405 10.09 31.98 30.04
CA ILE A 405 9.53 32.06 28.69
C ILE A 405 10.39 32.89 27.77
N ILE A 406 10.91 34.04 28.22
CA ILE A 406 11.78 34.91 27.43
C ILE A 406 13.06 34.13 27.03
N VAL A 407 13.67 33.44 27.97
CA VAL A 407 14.89 32.67 27.75
C VAL A 407 14.60 31.44 26.88
N ALA A 408 13.49 30.75 27.10
CA ALA A 408 13.06 29.62 26.30
C ALA A 408 12.79 30.03 24.83
N PHE A 409 12.13 31.19 24.63
CA PHE A 409 11.84 31.69 23.30
C PHE A 409 13.14 31.93 22.51
N ILE A 410 14.16 32.53 23.15
CA ILE A 410 15.48 32.76 22.52
C ILE A 410 16.14 31.39 22.22
N GLY A 411 16.13 30.46 23.18
CA GLY A 411 16.70 29.12 23.00
C GLY A 411 16.08 28.36 21.86
N PHE A 412 14.74 28.32 21.78
CA PHE A 412 14.01 27.65 20.73
C PHE A 412 14.14 28.33 19.35
N ALA A 413 14.21 29.67 19.32
CA ALA A 413 14.47 30.38 18.06
C ALA A 413 15.85 30.02 17.49
N LEU A 414 16.89 29.97 18.34
CA LEU A 414 18.21 29.50 17.93
C LEU A 414 18.22 28.03 17.53
N ALA A 415 17.47 27.16 18.25
CA ALA A 415 17.32 25.76 17.94
C ALA A 415 16.61 25.56 16.58
N SER A 416 15.59 26.37 16.27
CA SER A 416 14.88 26.30 14.99
C SER A 416 15.82 26.61 13.81
N VAL A 417 16.70 27.58 13.95
CA VAL A 417 17.69 27.90 12.92
C VAL A 417 18.76 26.81 12.78
N SER A 418 19.34 26.34 13.89
CA SER A 418 20.35 25.26 13.83
C SER A 418 19.76 23.93 13.43
N GLY A 419 18.56 23.60 13.94
CA GLY A 419 17.85 22.36 13.63
C GLY A 419 17.48 22.25 12.15
N SER A 420 17.03 23.34 11.52
CA SER A 420 16.75 23.36 10.08
C SER A 420 18.01 23.12 9.22
N LEU A 421 19.17 23.56 9.66
CA LEU A 421 20.44 23.32 8.97
C LEU A 421 20.98 21.89 9.13
N MET A 422 20.66 21.23 10.24
CA MET A 422 21.17 19.90 10.57
C MET A 422 20.18 18.79 10.25
N ALA A 423 18.91 19.09 10.17
CA ALA A 423 17.82 18.09 10.06
C ALA A 423 18.02 17.14 8.87
N GLY A 424 18.33 17.64 7.68
CA GLY A 424 18.58 16.81 6.49
C GLY A 424 19.74 15.84 6.70
N ARG A 425 20.89 16.31 7.19
CA ARG A 425 22.07 15.45 7.39
C ARG A 425 21.86 14.36 8.44
N VAL A 426 21.12 14.66 9.50
CA VAL A 426 20.80 13.67 10.54
C VAL A 426 19.77 12.68 10.01
N GLY A 427 18.80 13.15 9.22
CA GLY A 427 17.83 12.28 8.54
C GLY A 427 18.53 11.26 7.65
N ASP A 428 19.42 11.72 6.78
CA ASP A 428 20.20 10.85 5.87
C ASP A 428 21.04 9.83 6.65
N MET A 429 21.70 10.24 7.74
CA MET A 429 22.50 9.33 8.57
C MET A 429 21.65 8.26 9.27
N VAL A 430 20.46 8.59 9.74
CA VAL A 430 19.53 7.64 10.37
C VAL A 430 19.02 6.65 9.33
N LEU A 431 18.74 7.12 8.12
CA LEU A 431 18.32 6.29 6.99
C LEU A 431 19.41 5.29 6.62
N ASP A 432 20.65 5.74 6.38
CA ASP A 432 21.80 4.89 6.03
C ASP A 432 22.05 3.80 7.07
N PHE A 433 21.91 4.14 8.35
CA PHE A 433 22.08 3.17 9.43
C PHE A 433 21.05 2.05 9.39
N GLN A 434 19.81 2.37 9.05
CA GLN A 434 18.70 1.42 9.04
C GLN A 434 18.73 0.50 7.81
N THR A 435 18.99 1.06 6.63
CA THR A 435 19.13 0.27 5.39
C THR A 435 20.28 -0.73 5.46
N THR A 436 21.41 -0.34 6.05
CA THR A 436 22.55 -1.23 6.24
C THR A 436 22.24 -2.39 7.22
N SER A 437 21.36 -2.16 8.21
CA SER A 437 20.99 -3.18 9.21
C SER A 437 19.98 -4.19 8.68
N GLU A 438 19.11 -3.82 7.73
CA GLU A 438 18.05 -4.68 7.18
C GLU A 438 18.53 -5.56 6.01
N ALA A 439 19.50 -5.11 5.22
CA ALA A 439 20.10 -5.91 4.14
C ALA A 439 20.69 -7.26 4.61
N GLN A 440 20.84 -7.47 5.92
CA GLN A 440 21.29 -8.74 6.52
C GLN A 440 20.16 -9.77 6.77
N TYR A 441 18.87 -9.41 6.62
CA TYR A 441 17.75 -10.28 6.96
C TYR A 441 16.89 -10.74 5.77
N GLU A 442 17.12 -10.23 4.54
CA GLU A 442 16.30 -10.53 3.36
C GLU A 442 16.67 -11.80 2.59
N GLU A 443 17.63 -12.59 3.01
CA GLU A 443 18.12 -13.76 2.25
C GLU A 443 17.30 -15.06 2.42
N GLN A 444 16.08 -15.04 3.00
CA GLN A 444 15.37 -16.29 3.27
C GLN A 444 13.83 -16.24 3.14
N ASP A 445 13.34 -15.83 1.98
CA ASP A 445 11.95 -16.17 1.60
C ASP A 445 11.82 -16.41 0.08
N SER A 446 12.42 -17.53 -0.38
CA SER A 446 12.19 -18.05 -1.73
C SER A 446 10.92 -18.92 -1.74
N GLY A 447 9.78 -18.29 -1.49
CA GLY A 447 8.48 -18.86 -1.81
C GLY A 447 8.32 -18.86 -3.34
N TYR A 448 7.91 -20.00 -3.92
CA TYR A 448 7.52 -20.10 -5.32
C TYR A 448 6.43 -19.07 -5.59
N VAL A 449 6.78 -17.95 -6.21
CA VAL A 449 5.83 -17.00 -6.74
C VAL A 449 5.24 -17.66 -7.99
N PHE A 450 4.04 -18.23 -7.86
CA PHE A 450 3.25 -18.51 -9.04
C PHE A 450 2.95 -17.17 -9.71
N VAL A 451 3.65 -16.90 -10.80
CA VAL A 451 3.37 -15.75 -11.68
C VAL A 451 2.04 -16.05 -12.38
N ASN A 452 0.95 -15.91 -11.64
CA ASN A 452 -0.37 -15.89 -12.22
C ASN A 452 -0.82 -14.45 -12.31
N SER A 453 -0.88 -13.97 -13.54
CA SER A 453 -1.65 -12.83 -13.99
C SER A 453 -1.15 -11.45 -13.54
N THR A 454 -1.37 -10.51 -14.39
CA THR A 454 -1.30 -9.05 -14.26
C THR A 454 -1.20 -8.63 -12.81
N ASP A 455 -0.03 -8.21 -12.37
CA ASP A 455 0.11 -7.60 -11.08
C ASP A 455 -0.55 -6.21 -11.17
N TYR A 456 -1.81 -6.12 -10.74
CA TYR A 456 -2.54 -4.87 -10.70
C TYR A 456 -1.96 -3.88 -9.68
N PHE A 457 -1.13 -4.36 -8.78
CA PHE A 457 -0.47 -3.52 -7.81
C PHE A 457 0.80 -2.90 -8.39
N THR A 458 1.03 -1.64 -8.10
CA THR A 458 2.23 -0.94 -8.56
C THR A 458 3.46 -1.56 -7.91
N SER A 459 4.47 -1.85 -8.68
CA SER A 459 5.81 -2.18 -8.18
C SER A 459 6.49 -0.92 -7.64
N VAL A 460 6.15 -0.52 -6.41
CA VAL A 460 6.93 0.48 -5.68
C VAL A 460 7.97 -0.26 -4.86
N THR A 461 9.23 0.14 -5.03
CA THR A 461 10.34 -0.47 -4.31
C THR A 461 10.58 0.23 -2.97
N GLN A 462 11.33 -0.43 -2.08
CA GLN A 462 11.79 0.20 -0.83
C GLN A 462 12.64 1.43 -1.12
N ASP A 463 13.43 1.42 -2.18
CA ASP A 463 14.25 2.55 -2.60
C ASP A 463 13.39 3.77 -3.00
N ASP A 464 12.24 3.56 -3.66
CA ASP A 464 11.29 4.63 -3.97
C ASP A 464 10.71 5.27 -2.72
N LEU A 465 10.41 4.47 -1.71
CA LEU A 465 9.91 4.95 -0.42
C LEU A 465 10.99 5.72 0.34
N LEU A 466 12.22 5.24 0.32
CA LEU A 466 13.35 5.90 0.96
C LEU A 466 13.75 7.19 0.24
N ALA A 467 13.60 7.26 -1.08
CA ALA A 467 13.84 8.48 -1.86
C ALA A 467 12.87 9.62 -1.50
N GLU A 468 11.67 9.31 -1.00
CA GLU A 468 10.71 10.31 -0.52
C GLU A 468 10.96 10.75 0.93
N TYR A 469 11.89 10.09 1.63
CA TYR A 469 12.20 10.41 3.02
C TYR A 469 13.13 11.63 3.11
N HIS A 470 12.56 12.78 3.44
CA HIS A 470 13.32 14.02 3.62
C HIS A 470 12.95 14.70 4.94
N VAL A 471 13.92 14.83 5.84
CA VAL A 471 13.72 15.57 7.08
C VAL A 471 13.80 17.07 6.80
N SER A 472 12.68 17.76 6.93
CA SER A 472 12.56 19.20 6.78
C SER A 472 11.91 19.83 8.00
N VAL A 473 12.33 21.05 8.34
CA VAL A 473 11.73 21.80 9.45
C VAL A 473 10.66 22.74 8.89
N SER A 474 9.40 22.32 8.96
CA SER A 474 8.26 23.12 8.52
C SER A 474 7.92 24.23 9.52
N PRO A 475 7.28 25.33 9.09
CA PRO A 475 6.77 26.36 10.00
C PRO A 475 5.80 25.79 11.06
N LEU A 476 5.03 24.76 10.72
CA LEU A 476 4.13 24.07 11.64
C LEU A 476 4.92 23.39 12.77
N LEU A 477 5.96 22.65 12.42
CA LEU A 477 6.85 21.97 13.38
C LEU A 477 7.52 22.99 14.32
N ILE A 478 7.93 24.17 13.82
CA ILE A 478 8.42 25.25 14.67
C ILE A 478 7.34 25.67 15.66
N GLY A 479 6.09 25.84 15.23
CA GLY A 479 4.96 26.17 16.10
C GLY A 479 4.73 25.12 17.20
N GLU A 480 4.79 23.84 16.85
CA GLU A 480 4.66 22.71 17.79
C GLU A 480 5.74 22.73 18.86
N ILE A 481 6.99 23.02 18.50
CA ILE A 481 8.12 23.12 19.44
C ILE A 481 7.91 24.25 20.44
N PHE A 482 7.47 25.43 19.99
CA PHE A 482 7.16 26.54 20.88
C PHE A 482 6.00 26.23 21.81
N LEU A 483 4.97 25.54 21.32
CA LEU A 483 3.83 25.13 22.13
C LEU A 483 4.23 24.09 23.18
N LEU A 484 4.96 23.05 22.77
CA LEU A 484 5.48 22.00 23.63
C LEU A 484 6.45 22.59 24.67
N GLY A 485 7.36 23.44 24.23
CA GLY A 485 8.32 24.14 25.12
C GLY A 485 7.63 25.02 26.14
N THR A 486 6.58 25.74 25.76
CA THR A 486 5.76 26.53 26.70
C THR A 486 5.08 25.59 27.72
N GLY A 487 4.55 24.45 27.29
CA GLY A 487 3.98 23.42 28.17
C GLY A 487 5.02 22.87 29.16
N VAL A 488 6.22 22.58 28.70
CA VAL A 488 7.34 22.15 29.55
C VAL A 488 7.66 23.19 30.63
N VAL A 489 7.76 24.47 30.25
CA VAL A 489 8.03 25.55 31.21
C VAL A 489 6.89 25.68 32.23
N LEU A 490 5.62 25.57 31.81
CA LEU A 490 4.46 25.62 32.72
C LEU A 490 4.51 24.48 33.76
N ILE A 491 4.83 23.28 33.33
CA ILE A 491 4.92 22.12 34.24
C ILE A 491 6.15 22.26 35.15
N ALA A 492 7.30 22.64 34.59
CA ALA A 492 8.54 22.76 35.32
C ALA A 492 8.51 23.82 36.43
N ILE A 493 7.69 24.85 36.30
CA ILE A 493 7.57 25.91 37.32
C ILE A 493 6.69 25.52 38.52
N VAL A 494 5.95 24.42 38.43
CA VAL A 494 5.04 23.98 39.52
C VAL A 494 5.81 23.76 40.82
N ILE A 495 6.91 23.00 40.77
CA ILE A 495 7.72 22.71 41.97
C ILE A 495 8.30 23.97 42.60
N PRO A 496 8.99 24.85 41.83
CA PRO A 496 9.48 26.13 42.35
C PRO A 496 8.35 27.03 42.88
N SER A 497 7.17 27.01 42.28
CA SER A 497 6.01 27.77 42.74
C SER A 497 5.57 27.32 44.14
N PHE A 498 5.56 26.01 44.42
CA PHE A 498 5.25 25.51 45.76
C PHE A 498 6.27 26.00 46.80
N MET A 499 7.53 26.12 46.46
CA MET A 499 8.55 26.70 47.35
C MET A 499 8.23 28.15 47.68
N ILE A 500 7.87 28.98 46.68
CA ILE A 500 7.46 30.40 46.91
C ILE A 500 6.18 30.47 47.79
N MET A 501 5.21 29.59 47.54
CA MET A 501 3.96 29.59 48.31
C MET A 501 4.17 29.29 49.80
N ARG A 502 5.22 28.54 50.16
CA ARG A 502 5.60 28.18 51.55
C ARG A 502 6.47 29.25 52.20
N LEU A 503 7.05 30.23 51.47
CA LEU A 503 7.88 31.29 52.06
C LEU A 503 7.11 32.17 53.02
N ASN A 504 7.70 32.36 54.25
CA ASN A 504 7.20 33.30 55.23
C ASN A 504 8.11 34.54 55.28
N PRO A 505 7.68 35.70 54.83
CA PRO A 505 8.51 36.91 54.74
C PRO A 505 9.18 37.29 56.06
N LYS A 506 8.50 37.05 57.18
CA LYS A 506 9.03 37.40 58.51
C LYS A 506 10.23 36.54 58.92
N GLN A 507 10.23 35.25 58.58
CA GLN A 507 11.35 34.35 58.91
C GLN A 507 12.55 34.66 58.03
N ILE A 508 12.35 34.89 56.74
CA ILE A 508 13.44 35.17 55.79
C ILE A 508 14.24 36.44 56.16
N LEU A 509 13.56 37.45 56.66
CA LEU A 509 14.19 38.71 57.03
C LEU A 509 14.89 38.65 58.41
N LEU A 510 14.52 37.66 59.25
CA LEU A 510 15.09 37.46 60.60
C LEU A 510 16.28 36.48 60.63
N GLU A 511 16.40 35.59 59.69
CA GLU A 511 17.48 34.58 59.67
C GLU A 511 18.82 35.09 59.08
N GLN A 512 18.89 36.34 58.67
CA GLN A 512 20.12 36.99 58.19
C GLN A 512 20.72 38.06 59.11
N ASN A 513 20.31 38.12 60.39
CA ASN A 513 20.99 38.95 61.38
C ASN A 513 21.80 38.10 62.33
#